data_b444cfca5754126fff1f6032473d49d3
#
_entry.id   b444cfca5754126fff1f6032473d49d3
#
_cell.length_a   1.000
_cell.length_b   1.000
_cell.length_c   1.000
_cell.angle_alpha   90.00
_cell.angle_beta   90.00
_cell.angle_gamma   90.00
#
_symmetry.space_group_name_H-M   'P 1'
#
loop_
_entity.id
_entity.type
_entity.pdbx_description
1 polymer ?
#
loop_
_entity_poly.entity_id
_entity_poly.type
_entity_poly.pdbx_seq_one_letter_code
_entity_poly.pdbx_strand_id
1 'polypeptide(L)'
;MNVLRWLSIGIVVGILGSLAWAGFAPIKSSSREARFDIPRGTWSARMSGHTVEILPAEIHLTLGLEDILVLRNLDDVPQIFGPTLMMPGQSLRLPFAVDSSYTFACTAHASGQMTIVVHPLPTTPWARIRWRMDRLF
;
A
#
# COMPACT_ATOMS: atom_id res chain seq x y z
N MET A 1 -10.72 -30.62 -36.78
CA MET A 1 -11.73 -29.64 -36.31
C MET A 1 -12.13 -29.84 -34.81
N ASN A 2 -12.07 -31.04 -34.30
CA ASN A 2 -12.52 -31.32 -32.91
C ASN A 2 -11.48 -30.96 -31.81
N VAL A 3 -10.19 -31.10 -32.09
CA VAL A 3 -9.10 -30.82 -31.10
C VAL A 3 -9.08 -29.35 -30.72
N LEU A 4 -9.26 -28.44 -31.67
CA LEU A 4 -9.24 -26.99 -31.41
C LEU A 4 -10.42 -26.55 -30.52
N ARG A 5 -11.59 -27.20 -30.71
CA ARG A 5 -12.76 -26.96 -29.84
C ARG A 5 -12.56 -27.47 -28.41
N TRP A 6 -11.90 -28.60 -28.22
CA TRP A 6 -11.59 -29.13 -26.90
C TRP A 6 -10.54 -28.28 -26.17
N LEU A 7 -9.54 -27.78 -26.89
CA LEU A 7 -8.55 -26.84 -26.34
C LEU A 7 -9.21 -25.52 -25.90
N SER A 8 -10.09 -24.94 -26.71
CA SER A 8 -10.77 -23.69 -26.31
C SER A 8 -11.70 -23.88 -25.12
N ILE A 9 -12.42 -25.02 -25.06
CA ILE A 9 -13.25 -25.33 -23.87
C ILE A 9 -12.39 -25.49 -22.62
N GLY A 10 -11.27 -26.19 -22.70
CA GLY A 10 -10.34 -26.35 -21.58
C GLY A 10 -9.79 -25.02 -21.05
N ILE A 11 -9.44 -24.09 -21.97
CA ILE A 11 -8.96 -22.74 -21.60
C ILE A 11 -10.08 -21.94 -20.89
N VAL A 12 -11.29 -21.95 -21.43
CA VAL A 12 -12.43 -21.23 -20.86
C VAL A 12 -12.76 -21.76 -19.46
N VAL A 13 -12.81 -23.09 -19.28
CA VAL A 13 -13.04 -23.72 -17.97
C VAL A 13 -11.93 -23.36 -16.97
N GLY A 14 -10.67 -23.35 -17.41
CA GLY A 14 -9.53 -22.95 -16.60
C GLY A 14 -9.64 -21.49 -16.13
N ILE A 15 -10.00 -20.56 -17.02
CA ILE A 15 -10.18 -19.14 -16.69
C ILE A 15 -11.36 -18.96 -15.71
N LEU A 16 -12.50 -19.59 -15.97
CA LEU A 16 -13.66 -19.51 -15.08
C LEU A 16 -13.36 -20.09 -13.70
N GLY A 17 -12.65 -21.22 -13.62
CA GLY A 17 -12.20 -21.81 -12.36
C GLY A 17 -11.26 -20.90 -11.59
N SER A 18 -10.31 -20.25 -12.26
CA SER A 18 -9.39 -19.30 -11.66
C SER A 18 -10.09 -18.07 -11.12
N LEU A 19 -11.06 -17.52 -11.85
CA LEU A 19 -11.87 -16.38 -11.42
C LEU A 19 -12.75 -16.74 -10.21
N ALA A 20 -13.39 -17.90 -10.23
CA ALA A 20 -14.18 -18.38 -9.11
C ALA A 20 -13.28 -18.53 -7.85
N TRP A 21 -12.14 -19.18 -7.98
CA TRP A 21 -11.18 -19.31 -6.88
C TRP A 21 -10.73 -17.93 -6.38
N ALA A 22 -10.40 -16.99 -7.27
CA ALA A 22 -9.98 -15.64 -6.91
C ALA A 22 -11.06 -14.86 -6.14
N GLY A 23 -12.35 -15.10 -6.42
CA GLY A 23 -13.45 -14.46 -5.71
C GLY A 23 -13.73 -15.05 -4.33
N PHE A 24 -13.56 -16.37 -4.15
CA PHE A 24 -13.95 -17.07 -2.93
C PHE A 24 -12.79 -17.39 -1.99
N ALA A 25 -11.56 -17.50 -2.50
CA ALA A 25 -10.42 -17.77 -1.65
C ALA A 25 -10.20 -16.65 -0.62
N PRO A 26 -9.86 -17.00 0.63
CA PRO A 26 -9.60 -16.01 1.66
C PRO A 26 -8.42 -15.13 1.30
N ILE A 27 -8.55 -13.82 1.55
CA ILE A 27 -7.44 -12.89 1.44
C ILE A 27 -6.65 -13.00 2.74
N LYS A 28 -5.38 -13.37 2.62
CA LYS A 28 -4.44 -13.40 3.74
C LYS A 28 -3.36 -12.35 3.47
N SER A 29 -3.11 -11.49 4.45
CA SER A 29 -1.91 -10.66 4.49
C SER A 29 -0.88 -11.30 5.42
N SER A 30 0.38 -11.22 5.06
CA SER A 30 1.49 -11.70 5.89
C SER A 30 1.70 -10.83 7.13
N SER A 31 1.32 -9.57 7.04
CA SER A 31 1.40 -8.58 8.12
C SER A 31 0.30 -7.54 7.95
N ARG A 32 -0.22 -7.03 9.07
CA ARG A 32 -1.11 -5.87 9.08
C ARG A 32 -0.35 -4.55 8.98
N GLU A 33 0.97 -4.59 8.98
CA GLU A 33 1.82 -3.41 8.95
C GLU A 33 2.33 -3.12 7.54
N ALA A 34 2.05 -1.92 7.05
CA ALA A 34 2.68 -1.33 5.89
C ALA A 34 3.89 -0.51 6.38
N ARG A 35 5.10 -0.93 6.05
CA ARG A 35 6.34 -0.33 6.54
C ARG A 35 7.00 0.51 5.47
N PHE A 36 7.35 1.74 5.86
CA PHE A 36 8.08 2.68 5.03
C PHE A 36 9.25 3.26 5.82
N ASP A 37 10.39 3.36 5.17
CA ASP A 37 11.59 3.94 5.75
C ASP A 37 11.89 5.28 5.08
N ILE A 38 12.22 6.30 5.88
CA ILE A 38 12.79 7.55 5.40
C ILE A 38 14.30 7.34 5.40
N PRO A 39 14.95 7.21 4.23
CA PRO A 39 16.36 6.86 4.15
C PRO A 39 17.25 8.01 4.63
N ARG A 40 18.47 7.64 4.99
CA ARG A 40 19.53 8.59 5.37
C ARG A 40 19.84 9.53 4.22
N GLY A 41 20.04 10.81 4.53
CA GLY A 41 20.38 11.84 3.55
C GLY A 41 19.16 12.43 2.81
N THR A 42 17.94 12.07 3.20
CA THR A 42 16.69 12.61 2.64
C THR A 42 16.65 14.13 2.76
N TRP A 43 16.92 14.66 3.94
CA TRP A 43 16.91 16.09 4.19
C TRP A 43 18.00 16.81 3.40
N SER A 44 19.22 16.28 3.39
CA SER A 44 20.34 16.89 2.69
C SER A 44 20.11 16.91 1.17
N ALA A 45 19.57 15.84 0.59
CA ALA A 45 19.18 15.80 -0.84
C ALA A 45 18.11 16.85 -1.15
N ARG A 46 17.12 16.99 -0.30
CA ARG A 46 16.05 17.98 -0.44
C ARG A 46 16.58 19.42 -0.38
N MET A 47 17.47 19.70 0.57
CA MET A 47 18.08 21.04 0.72
C MET A 47 19.00 21.40 -0.42
N SER A 48 19.57 20.44 -1.13
CA SER A 48 20.35 20.63 -2.37
C SER A 48 19.50 20.72 -3.64
N GLY A 49 18.17 20.76 -3.53
CA GLY A 49 17.26 20.91 -4.66
C GLY A 49 16.96 19.62 -5.42
N HIS A 50 17.40 18.47 -4.92
CA HIS A 50 17.06 17.17 -5.49
C HIS A 50 15.68 16.74 -4.97
N THR A 51 14.67 16.76 -5.84
CA THR A 51 13.35 16.19 -5.55
C THR A 51 13.40 14.67 -5.71
N VAL A 52 13.88 13.97 -4.70
CA VAL A 52 13.81 12.50 -4.66
C VAL A 52 12.49 12.16 -3.98
N GLU A 53 11.57 11.58 -4.72
CA GLU A 53 10.37 10.97 -4.14
C GLU A 53 10.77 9.68 -3.45
N ILE A 54 10.94 9.74 -2.14
CA ILE A 54 11.39 8.63 -1.29
C ILE A 54 10.18 7.82 -0.82
N LEU A 55 9.06 8.50 -0.67
CA LEU A 55 7.79 7.92 -0.26
C LEU A 55 6.77 8.14 -1.38
N PRO A 56 5.87 7.19 -1.63
CA PRO A 56 4.80 7.40 -2.62
C PRO A 56 3.91 8.57 -2.20
N ALA A 57 3.39 9.32 -3.17
CA ALA A 57 2.50 10.46 -2.92
C ALA A 57 1.24 10.06 -2.14
N GLU A 58 0.76 8.84 -2.40
CA GLU A 58 -0.37 8.23 -1.72
C GLU A 58 -0.01 6.83 -1.24
N ILE A 59 -0.37 6.52 0.00
CA ILE A 59 -0.25 5.19 0.58
C ILE A 59 -1.64 4.58 0.67
N HIS A 60 -1.83 3.43 0.04
CA HIS A 60 -3.09 2.69 0.06
C HIS A 60 -3.04 1.58 1.11
N LEU A 61 -3.91 1.66 2.10
CA LEU A 61 -4.09 0.66 3.15
C LEU A 61 -5.46 -0.03 3.00
N THR A 62 -5.61 -1.20 3.59
CA THR A 62 -6.88 -1.95 3.58
C THR A 62 -7.20 -2.44 4.98
N LEU A 63 -8.35 -2.05 5.50
CA LEU A 63 -8.81 -2.45 6.85
C LEU A 63 -8.77 -3.98 7.01
N GLY A 64 -8.27 -4.42 8.16
CA GLY A 64 -8.19 -5.84 8.51
C GLY A 64 -7.11 -6.64 7.78
N LEU A 65 -6.46 -6.09 6.75
CA LEU A 65 -5.39 -6.73 5.99
C LEU A 65 -4.05 -6.03 6.18
N GLU A 66 -4.02 -4.74 5.93
CA GLU A 66 -2.83 -3.90 5.99
C GLU A 66 -3.30 -2.50 6.40
N ASP A 67 -3.56 -2.32 7.68
CA ASP A 67 -4.23 -1.15 8.25
C ASP A 67 -3.40 -0.42 9.32
N ILE A 68 -2.12 -0.79 9.43
CA ILE A 68 -1.18 -0.15 10.34
C ILE A 68 -0.03 0.42 9.53
N LEU A 69 0.09 1.73 9.48
CA LEU A 69 1.26 2.39 8.91
C LEU A 69 2.40 2.35 9.93
N VAL A 70 3.56 1.89 9.51
CA VAL A 70 4.81 2.00 10.27
C VAL A 70 5.79 2.83 9.44
N LEU A 71 6.11 4.02 9.95
CA LEU A 71 7.08 4.91 9.34
C LEU A 71 8.32 4.98 10.22
N ARG A 72 9.50 4.74 9.65
CA ARG A 72 10.77 4.77 10.37
C ARG A 72 11.66 5.87 9.83
N ASN A 73 12.17 6.73 10.72
CA ASN A 73 13.14 7.76 10.37
C ASN A 73 14.55 7.19 10.45
N LEU A 74 15.16 6.90 9.31
CA LEU A 74 16.58 6.51 9.20
C LEU A 74 17.47 7.69 8.83
N ASP A 75 16.89 8.88 8.61
CA ASP A 75 17.65 10.10 8.33
C ASP A 75 18.42 10.58 9.59
N ASP A 76 19.40 11.40 9.38
CA ASP A 76 20.24 11.97 10.45
C ASP A 76 19.59 13.19 11.12
N VAL A 77 18.44 13.65 10.61
CA VAL A 77 17.68 14.78 11.13
C VAL A 77 16.28 14.38 11.56
N PRO A 78 15.66 15.12 12.51
CA PRO A 78 14.26 14.91 12.85
C PRO A 78 13.34 15.14 11.67
N GLN A 79 12.28 14.32 11.55
CA GLN A 79 11.26 14.41 10.52
C GLN A 79 9.88 14.60 11.15
N ILE A 80 9.04 15.42 10.53
CA ILE A 80 7.67 15.66 11.00
C ILE A 80 6.72 14.82 10.16
N PHE A 81 5.82 14.11 10.83
CA PHE A 81 4.70 13.43 10.23
C PHE A 81 3.42 13.73 11.03
N GLY A 82 2.52 14.50 10.43
CA GLY A 82 1.34 15.03 11.12
C GLY A 82 1.72 15.81 12.38
N PRO A 83 1.17 15.47 13.55
CA PRO A 83 1.50 16.13 14.82
C PRO A 83 2.78 15.56 15.49
N THR A 84 3.41 14.56 14.89
CA THR A 84 4.51 13.82 15.51
C THR A 84 5.85 14.22 14.94
N LEU A 85 6.79 14.56 15.81
CA LEU A 85 8.21 14.73 15.50
C LEU A 85 8.92 13.40 15.75
N MET A 86 9.49 12.83 14.70
CA MET A 86 10.28 11.60 14.76
C MET A 86 11.77 11.94 14.75
N MET A 87 12.47 11.61 15.84
CA MET A 87 13.91 11.74 15.92
C MET A 87 14.60 10.67 15.04
N PRO A 88 15.89 10.88 14.67
CA PRO A 88 16.67 9.86 14.00
C PRO A 88 16.60 8.50 14.70
N GLY A 89 16.31 7.43 13.94
CA GLY A 89 16.16 6.06 14.45
C GLY A 89 14.79 5.73 15.05
N GLN A 90 13.90 6.70 15.23
CA GLN A 90 12.56 6.45 15.75
C GLN A 90 11.60 5.91 14.68
N SER A 91 10.61 5.16 15.15
CA SER A 91 9.50 4.66 14.34
C SER A 91 8.17 5.15 14.89
N LEU A 92 7.30 5.57 13.99
CA LEU A 92 5.90 5.90 14.27
C LEU A 92 5.03 4.73 13.81
N ARG A 93 4.12 4.28 14.67
CA ARG A 93 3.14 3.24 14.38
C ARG A 93 1.74 3.84 14.48
N LEU A 94 1.04 3.91 13.35
CA LEU A 94 -0.28 4.55 13.25
C LEU A 94 -1.31 3.53 12.73
N PRO A 95 -2.19 3.01 13.62
CA PRO A 95 -3.29 2.14 13.21
C PRO A 95 -4.46 2.96 12.68
N PHE A 96 -5.13 2.45 11.63
CA PHE A 96 -6.36 3.01 11.07
C PHE A 96 -7.51 2.06 11.33
N ALA A 97 -8.67 2.61 11.75
CA ALA A 97 -9.86 1.84 12.07
C ALA A 97 -11.07 2.20 11.17
N VAL A 98 -10.94 3.26 10.37
CA VAL A 98 -12.01 3.78 9.52
C VAL A 98 -11.49 3.95 8.10
N ASP A 99 -12.29 3.53 7.13
CA ASP A 99 -12.05 3.75 5.71
C ASP A 99 -12.27 5.23 5.38
N SER A 100 -11.19 5.91 5.09
CA SER A 100 -11.18 7.33 4.75
C SER A 100 -9.87 7.73 4.11
N SER A 101 -9.81 8.95 3.60
CA SER A 101 -8.57 9.57 3.14
C SER A 101 -8.06 10.53 4.21
N TYR A 102 -6.80 10.37 4.59
CA TYR A 102 -6.13 11.17 5.61
C TYR A 102 -4.94 11.88 4.98
N THR A 103 -4.85 13.20 5.16
CA THR A 103 -3.71 13.98 4.70
C THR A 103 -2.91 14.47 5.91
N PHE A 104 -1.62 14.19 5.91
CA PHE A 104 -0.69 14.58 6.96
C PHE A 104 0.41 15.48 6.39
N ALA A 105 0.84 16.46 7.17
CA ALA A 105 2.08 17.17 6.90
C ALA A 105 3.25 16.18 7.01
N CYS A 106 4.16 16.18 6.03
CA CYS A 106 5.30 15.27 6.01
C CYS A 106 6.54 15.99 5.47
N THR A 107 7.55 16.20 6.31
CA THR A 107 8.78 16.89 5.90
C THR A 107 9.66 16.02 5.00
N ALA A 108 9.51 14.70 5.04
CA ALA A 108 10.23 13.79 4.17
C ALA A 108 9.69 13.75 2.73
N HIS A 109 8.43 14.17 2.52
CA HIS A 109 7.81 14.19 1.20
C HIS A 109 8.08 15.51 0.45
N ALA A 110 8.32 15.45 -0.86
CA ALA A 110 8.66 16.61 -1.68
C ALA A 110 7.59 17.72 -1.66
N SER A 111 6.31 17.33 -1.65
CA SER A 111 5.17 18.27 -1.57
C SER A 111 4.94 18.85 -0.17
N GLY A 112 5.62 18.33 0.86
CA GLY A 112 5.37 18.66 2.27
C GLY A 112 4.12 18.00 2.86
N GLN A 113 3.41 17.18 2.09
CA GLN A 113 2.20 16.46 2.50
C GLN A 113 2.21 15.03 2.00
N MET A 114 1.54 14.13 2.71
CA MET A 114 1.33 12.75 2.33
C MET A 114 -0.12 12.38 2.56
N THR A 115 -0.71 11.68 1.60
CA THR A 115 -2.09 11.18 1.69
C THR A 115 -2.07 9.69 1.96
N ILE A 116 -2.88 9.25 2.92
CA ILE A 116 -3.12 7.84 3.24
C ILE A 116 -4.57 7.55 2.93
N VAL A 117 -4.80 6.65 1.97
CA VAL A 117 -6.13 6.20 1.57
C VAL A 117 -6.37 4.82 2.18
N VAL A 118 -7.32 4.76 3.11
CA VAL A 118 -7.70 3.52 3.77
C VAL A 118 -8.96 2.98 3.10
N HIS A 119 -8.85 1.79 2.51
CA HIS A 119 -9.94 1.10 1.83
C HIS A 119 -10.66 0.13 2.77
N PRO A 120 -11.98 -0.07 2.59
CA PRO A 120 -12.70 -1.09 3.34
C PRO A 120 -12.22 -2.50 2.99
N LEU A 121 -12.43 -3.45 3.91
CA LEU A 121 -12.16 -4.86 3.65
C LEU A 121 -13.01 -5.35 2.48
N PRO A 122 -12.43 -5.97 1.44
CA PRO A 122 -13.20 -6.53 0.32
C PRO A 122 -14.00 -7.76 0.77
N THR A 123 -15.31 -7.59 0.97
CA THR A 123 -16.21 -8.65 1.45
C THR A 123 -16.86 -9.43 0.33
N THR A 124 -17.11 -8.80 -0.82
CA THR A 124 -17.75 -9.44 -1.96
C THR A 124 -16.74 -10.16 -2.87
N PRO A 125 -17.13 -11.23 -3.57
CA PRO A 125 -16.24 -11.94 -4.50
C PRO A 125 -15.63 -11.02 -5.56
N TRP A 126 -16.42 -10.09 -6.11
CA TRP A 126 -15.95 -9.14 -7.10
C TRP A 126 -14.94 -8.13 -6.54
N ALA A 127 -15.18 -7.61 -5.34
CA ALA A 127 -14.25 -6.73 -4.65
C ALA A 127 -12.91 -7.42 -4.36
N ARG A 128 -12.94 -8.73 -4.04
CA ARG A 128 -11.72 -9.54 -3.83
C ARG A 128 -10.92 -9.74 -5.11
N ILE A 129 -11.60 -9.97 -6.24
CA ILE A 129 -10.94 -10.08 -7.55
C ILE A 129 -10.27 -8.75 -7.89
N ARG A 130 -11.01 -7.63 -7.79
CA ARG A 130 -10.47 -6.29 -8.06
C ARG A 130 -9.26 -6.00 -7.18
N TRP A 131 -9.37 -6.21 -5.86
CA TRP A 131 -8.27 -5.99 -4.92
C TRP A 131 -7.00 -6.78 -5.26
N ARG A 132 -7.17 -8.02 -5.76
CA ARG A 132 -6.04 -8.84 -6.22
C ARG A 132 -5.42 -8.31 -7.50
N MET A 133 -6.23 -7.84 -8.43
CA MET A 133 -5.76 -7.26 -9.68
C MET A 133 -4.96 -5.97 -9.44
N ASP A 134 -5.45 -5.08 -8.56
CA ASP A 134 -4.79 -3.81 -8.22
C ASP A 134 -3.41 -4.01 -7.56
N ARG A 135 -3.13 -5.21 -7.04
CA ARG A 135 -1.82 -5.55 -6.47
C ARG A 135 -0.87 -6.27 -7.43
N LEU A 136 -1.33 -6.65 -8.60
CA LEU A 136 -0.51 -7.29 -9.64
C LEU A 136 0.07 -6.28 -10.62
N PHE A 137 -0.50 -5.09 -10.68
CA PHE A 137 -0.12 -3.98 -11.55
C PHE A 137 0.19 -2.73 -10.75
#